data_e268c7733670863a0a8143f183e0a6f6
#
_entry.id   e268c7733670863a0a8143f183e0a6f6
#
_cell.length_a   1.000
_cell.length_b   1.000
_cell.length_c   1.000
_cell.angle_alpha   90.00
_cell.angle_beta   90.00
_cell.angle_gamma   90.00
#
_symmetry.space_group_name_H-M   'P 1'
#
loop_
_entity.id
_entity.type
_entity.pdbx_description
1 polymer ?
#
loop_
_entity_poly.entity_id
_entity_poly.type
_entity_poly.pdbx_seq_one_letter_code
_entity_poly.pdbx_strand_id
1 'polypeptide(L)'
;MFERNNDLERKQLAPGVCITTLDASKFNRCRITLHLRFPAKRESATDAAVLALVLERGYAACPDMTALSRRLAELYGADLGVDLASAGTDRVLSADICGIKDAYALAGENLTAAYADIVLGTIFDPYLVDGAFDPEAVRIETETQARRLEAEFNSKRLYCVRQARRKFYGDTPAGIELGGYPGELVNVTPQSLKAEYDRILS
;
A
#
# COMPACT_ATOMS: atom_id res chain seq x y z
N MET A 1 -17.14 -21.09 26.31
CA MET A 1 -17.07 -21.67 24.96
C MET A 1 -17.49 -20.56 24.01
N PHE A 2 -16.53 -19.85 23.42
CA PHE A 2 -16.86 -18.77 22.47
C PHE A 2 -17.22 -19.44 21.14
N GLU A 3 -18.48 -19.39 20.76
CA GLU A 3 -18.87 -19.72 19.39
C GLU A 3 -18.13 -18.75 18.46
N ARG A 4 -17.24 -19.30 17.63
CA ARG A 4 -16.71 -18.56 16.47
C ARG A 4 -17.85 -18.48 15.46
N ASN A 5 -18.62 -17.41 15.52
CA ASN A 5 -19.47 -17.04 14.41
C ASN A 5 -18.53 -16.68 13.25
N ASN A 6 -18.45 -17.56 12.29
CA ASN A 6 -17.55 -17.41 11.13
C ASN A 6 -18.36 -16.65 10.05
N ASP A 7 -18.64 -15.38 10.29
CA ASP A 7 -19.31 -14.48 9.35
C ASP A 7 -18.36 -14.00 8.21
N LEU A 8 -17.35 -14.83 7.92
CA LEU A 8 -16.39 -14.58 6.84
C LEU A 8 -16.89 -15.28 5.57
N GLU A 9 -17.25 -14.48 4.60
CA GLU A 9 -17.65 -14.93 3.27
C GLU A 9 -16.52 -14.61 2.27
N ARG A 10 -16.13 -15.62 1.47
CA ARG A 10 -15.14 -15.46 0.41
C ARG A 10 -15.72 -15.87 -0.92
N LYS A 11 -15.68 -14.95 -1.89
CA LYS A 11 -16.17 -15.16 -3.24
C LYS A 11 -15.05 -14.94 -4.25
N GLN A 12 -14.87 -15.87 -5.17
CA GLN A 12 -13.99 -15.70 -6.32
C GLN A 12 -14.74 -14.91 -7.40
N LEU A 13 -14.13 -13.79 -7.85
CA LEU A 13 -14.70 -12.93 -8.90
C LEU A 13 -14.15 -13.29 -10.27
N ALA A 14 -12.86 -13.63 -10.34
CA ALA A 14 -12.14 -14.05 -11.54
C ALA A 14 -10.98 -14.97 -11.14
N PRO A 15 -10.30 -15.65 -12.08
CA PRO A 15 -9.06 -16.37 -11.79
C PRO A 15 -8.05 -15.44 -11.08
N GLY A 16 -7.58 -15.84 -9.88
CA GLY A 16 -6.66 -15.04 -9.06
C GLY A 16 -7.31 -13.87 -8.29
N VAL A 17 -8.57 -13.52 -8.52
CA VAL A 17 -9.27 -12.40 -7.87
C VAL A 17 -10.35 -12.90 -6.94
N CYS A 18 -10.22 -12.57 -5.66
CA CYS A 18 -11.19 -12.94 -4.62
C CYS A 18 -11.60 -11.70 -3.81
N ILE A 19 -12.86 -11.63 -3.45
CA ILE A 19 -13.36 -10.72 -2.42
C ILE A 19 -13.65 -11.53 -1.15
N THR A 20 -13.25 -10.98 -0.01
CA THR A 20 -13.56 -11.55 1.30
C THR A 20 -14.31 -10.50 2.11
N THR A 21 -15.48 -10.84 2.60
CA THR A 21 -16.30 -9.99 3.45
C THR A 21 -16.38 -10.58 4.84
N LEU A 22 -16.35 -9.72 5.84
CA LEU A 22 -16.52 -10.08 7.24
C LEU A 22 -17.58 -9.16 7.84
N ASP A 23 -18.64 -9.72 8.41
CA ASP A 23 -19.55 -8.89 9.19
C ASP A 23 -18.86 -8.36 10.44
N ALA A 24 -18.80 -7.06 10.50
CA ALA A 24 -18.23 -6.31 11.60
C ALA A 24 -19.30 -5.47 12.31
N SER A 25 -20.53 -5.99 12.45
CA SER A 25 -21.69 -5.30 13.04
C SER A 25 -21.40 -4.74 14.43
N LYS A 26 -20.57 -5.42 15.24
CA LYS A 26 -20.15 -4.99 16.57
C LYS A 26 -19.18 -3.80 16.61
N PHE A 27 -18.62 -3.39 15.46
CA PHE A 27 -17.69 -2.26 15.37
C PHE A 27 -18.36 -1.05 14.72
N ASN A 28 -17.93 0.14 15.07
CA ASN A 28 -18.43 1.41 14.52
C ASN A 28 -17.69 1.82 13.24
N ARG A 29 -16.65 1.10 12.87
CA ARG A 29 -15.82 1.42 11.69
C ARG A 29 -15.98 0.35 10.62
N CYS A 30 -15.84 0.79 9.36
CA CYS A 30 -15.68 -0.03 8.18
C CYS A 30 -14.22 0.04 7.72
N ARG A 31 -13.69 -1.07 7.23
CA ARG A 31 -12.36 -1.11 6.59
C ARG A 31 -12.48 -1.84 5.26
N ILE A 32 -11.88 -1.25 4.24
CA ILE A 32 -11.72 -1.86 2.92
C ILE A 32 -10.23 -1.96 2.66
N THR A 33 -9.77 -3.15 2.28
CA THR A 33 -8.36 -3.37 1.95
C THR A 33 -8.27 -4.08 0.61
N LEU A 34 -7.41 -3.59 -0.28
CA LEU A 34 -7.04 -4.22 -1.53
C LEU A 34 -5.62 -4.74 -1.41
N HIS A 35 -5.40 -6.00 -1.78
CA HIS A 35 -4.09 -6.63 -1.76
C HIS A 35 -3.70 -7.09 -3.17
N LEU A 36 -2.54 -6.65 -3.64
CA LEU A 36 -1.89 -7.16 -4.84
C LEU A 36 -0.70 -8.02 -4.44
N ARG A 37 -0.74 -9.30 -4.77
CA ARG A 37 0.33 -10.25 -4.49
C ARG A 37 1.14 -10.51 -5.76
N PHE A 38 2.46 -10.33 -5.68
CA PHE A 38 3.37 -10.50 -6.80
C PHE A 38 4.72 -11.09 -6.34
N PRO A 39 5.46 -11.79 -7.23
CA PRO A 39 6.78 -12.34 -6.90
C PRO A 39 7.76 -11.23 -6.54
N ALA A 40 8.52 -11.45 -5.45
CA ALA A 40 9.62 -10.56 -5.09
C ALA A 40 10.75 -10.65 -6.11
N LYS A 41 11.21 -9.51 -6.64
CA LYS A 41 12.38 -9.40 -7.51
C LYS A 41 13.42 -8.49 -6.89
N ARG A 42 14.69 -8.91 -6.95
CA ARG A 42 15.80 -8.16 -6.35
C ARG A 42 16.01 -6.82 -7.09
N GLU A 43 15.87 -6.85 -8.41
CA GLU A 43 16.16 -5.73 -9.30
C GLU A 43 15.18 -4.56 -9.10
N SER A 44 13.95 -4.84 -8.73
CA SER A 44 12.90 -3.82 -8.56
C SER A 44 12.48 -3.61 -7.09
N ALA A 45 13.22 -4.18 -6.13
CA ALA A 45 12.87 -4.09 -4.71
C ALA A 45 12.84 -2.65 -4.19
N THR A 46 13.75 -1.81 -4.68
CA THR A 46 13.84 -0.40 -4.29
C THR A 46 12.73 0.43 -4.93
N ASP A 47 12.42 0.20 -6.21
CA ASP A 47 11.28 0.83 -6.87
C ASP A 47 9.95 0.45 -6.21
N ALA A 48 9.74 -0.83 -5.88
CA ALA A 48 8.52 -1.29 -5.20
C ALA A 48 8.34 -0.63 -3.82
N ALA A 49 9.43 -0.42 -3.07
CA ALA A 49 9.38 0.24 -1.77
C ALA A 49 9.02 1.73 -1.88
N VAL A 50 9.57 2.44 -2.87
CA VAL A 50 9.24 3.86 -3.12
C VAL A 50 7.85 4.00 -3.75
N LEU A 51 7.46 3.08 -4.63
CA LEU A 51 6.14 3.07 -5.27
C LEU A 51 5.00 3.09 -4.25
N ALA A 52 5.08 2.29 -3.19
CA ALA A 52 4.06 2.28 -2.14
C ALA A 52 3.87 3.67 -1.52
N LEU A 53 4.97 4.40 -1.27
CA LEU A 53 4.93 5.76 -0.72
C LEU A 53 4.34 6.77 -1.70
N VAL A 54 4.68 6.65 -2.99
CA VAL A 54 4.17 7.56 -4.03
C VAL A 54 2.68 7.35 -4.24
N LEU A 55 2.18 6.10 -4.24
CA LEU A 55 0.76 5.79 -4.36
C LEU A 55 -0.07 6.34 -3.19
N GLU A 56 0.48 6.41 -1.99
CA GLU A 56 -0.19 6.97 -0.81
C GLU A 56 -0.45 8.48 -0.91
N ARG A 57 0.26 9.19 -1.80
CA ARG A 57 0.15 10.66 -1.92
C ARG A 57 -1.12 11.13 -2.59
N GLY A 58 -1.72 10.30 -3.46
CA GLY A 58 -2.91 10.68 -4.20
C GLY A 58 -3.17 9.78 -5.40
N TYR A 59 -4.27 10.05 -6.09
CA TYR A 59 -4.70 9.35 -7.29
C TYR A 59 -5.36 10.36 -8.25
N ALA A 60 -5.79 9.94 -9.45
CA ALA A 60 -6.24 10.86 -10.49
C ALA A 60 -7.30 11.88 -10.04
N ALA A 61 -8.28 11.46 -9.21
CA ALA A 61 -9.31 12.37 -8.70
C ALA A 61 -8.83 13.28 -7.55
N CYS A 62 -7.76 12.89 -6.85
CA CYS A 62 -7.12 13.63 -5.76
C CYS A 62 -5.61 13.63 -5.99
N PRO A 63 -5.07 14.51 -6.87
CA PRO A 63 -3.73 14.39 -7.42
C PRO A 63 -2.59 14.71 -6.45
N ASP A 64 -2.90 15.28 -5.30
CA ASP A 64 -1.93 15.65 -4.27
C ASP A 64 -2.47 15.37 -2.85
N MET A 65 -1.56 15.39 -1.88
CA MET A 65 -1.88 15.12 -0.47
C MET A 65 -2.90 16.09 0.11
N THR A 66 -2.97 17.34 -0.39
CA THR A 66 -3.92 18.35 0.09
C THR A 66 -5.33 18.01 -0.36
N ALA A 67 -5.49 17.68 -1.64
CA ALA A 67 -6.76 17.24 -2.20
C ALA A 67 -7.25 15.94 -1.55
N LEU A 68 -6.33 14.96 -1.40
CA LEU A 68 -6.63 13.69 -0.73
C LEU A 68 -7.02 13.89 0.74
N SER A 69 -6.25 14.67 1.51
CA SER A 69 -6.55 14.95 2.92
C SER A 69 -7.88 15.66 3.09
N ARG A 70 -8.22 16.59 2.19
CA ARG A 70 -9.54 17.24 2.19
C ARG A 70 -10.64 16.22 1.93
N ARG A 71 -10.45 15.34 0.95
CA ARG A 71 -11.42 14.30 0.63
C ARG A 71 -11.64 13.35 1.80
N LEU A 72 -10.57 12.91 2.46
CA LEU A 72 -10.65 12.06 3.65
C LEU A 72 -11.33 12.77 4.84
N ALA A 73 -11.08 14.08 5.02
CA ALA A 73 -11.76 14.88 6.03
C ALA A 73 -13.27 15.00 5.76
N GLU A 74 -13.70 15.19 4.51
CA GLU A 74 -15.12 15.17 4.10
C GLU A 74 -15.78 13.82 4.38
N LEU A 75 -15.00 12.74 4.40
CA LEU A 75 -15.43 11.39 4.76
C LEU A 75 -15.24 11.09 6.25
N TYR A 76 -15.49 12.08 7.09
CA TYR A 76 -15.45 11.99 8.56
C TYR A 76 -14.07 11.59 9.11
N GLY A 77 -13.00 12.03 8.46
CA GLY A 77 -11.64 11.71 8.88
C GLY A 77 -11.30 10.25 8.66
N ALA A 78 -11.67 9.71 7.51
CA ALA A 78 -11.20 8.40 7.08
C ALA A 78 -9.67 8.39 6.95
N ASP A 79 -9.05 7.25 7.22
CA ASP A 79 -7.60 7.03 7.18
C ASP A 79 -7.27 6.10 6.00
N LEU A 80 -6.40 6.56 5.10
CA LEU A 80 -5.89 5.79 3.95
C LEU A 80 -4.43 5.46 4.20
N GLY A 81 -4.05 4.21 3.98
CA GLY A 81 -2.67 3.76 4.00
C GLY A 81 -2.32 2.92 2.80
N VAL A 82 -1.08 3.02 2.32
CA VAL A 82 -0.51 2.12 1.32
C VAL A 82 0.76 1.52 1.88
N ASP A 83 0.85 0.19 1.91
CA ASP A 83 1.96 -0.53 2.52
C ASP A 83 2.46 -1.67 1.62
N LEU A 84 3.74 -1.98 1.77
CA LEU A 84 4.39 -3.11 1.12
C LEU A 84 4.83 -4.12 2.18
N ALA A 85 4.38 -5.36 2.07
CA ALA A 85 4.70 -6.43 3.01
C ALA A 85 5.36 -7.64 2.32
N SER A 86 6.03 -8.47 3.11
CA SER A 86 6.57 -9.77 2.65
C SER A 86 5.59 -10.90 2.96
N ALA A 87 5.33 -11.75 1.98
CA ALA A 87 4.53 -12.97 2.14
C ALA A 87 5.30 -14.19 1.58
N GLY A 88 6.23 -14.71 2.38
CA GLY A 88 7.14 -15.76 1.95
C GLY A 88 8.12 -15.26 0.88
N THR A 89 8.01 -15.82 -0.32
CA THR A 89 8.81 -15.42 -1.51
C THR A 89 8.17 -14.28 -2.30
N ASP A 90 6.96 -13.88 -1.93
CA ASP A 90 6.21 -12.84 -2.63
C ASP A 90 6.21 -11.52 -1.85
N ARG A 91 5.73 -10.49 -2.51
CA ARG A 91 5.36 -9.18 -1.95
C ARG A 91 3.85 -9.00 -2.02
N VAL A 92 3.35 -8.23 -1.09
CA VAL A 92 1.94 -7.79 -1.08
C VAL A 92 1.95 -6.26 -0.98
N LEU A 93 1.52 -5.61 -2.05
CA LEU A 93 1.17 -4.19 -2.02
C LEU A 93 -0.27 -4.08 -1.55
N SER A 94 -0.51 -3.33 -0.50
CA SER A 94 -1.82 -3.18 0.12
C SER A 94 -2.22 -1.71 0.12
N ALA A 95 -3.44 -1.41 -0.30
CA ALA A 95 -4.07 -0.13 -0.01
C ALA A 95 -5.27 -0.40 0.89
N ASP A 96 -5.37 0.31 2.00
CA ASP A 96 -6.49 0.17 2.91
C ASP A 96 -7.05 1.51 3.35
N ILE A 97 -8.35 1.57 3.52
CA ILE A 97 -9.06 2.72 4.08
C ILE A 97 -9.92 2.28 5.25
N CYS A 98 -9.92 3.09 6.32
CA CYS A 98 -10.69 2.83 7.51
C CYS A 98 -11.45 4.10 7.93
N GLY A 99 -12.77 4.03 8.01
CA GLY A 99 -13.62 5.14 8.40
C GLY A 99 -14.85 4.68 9.17
N ILE A 100 -15.78 5.59 9.45
CA ILE A 100 -17.06 5.26 10.11
C ILE A 100 -17.96 4.49 9.13
N LYS A 101 -18.90 3.72 9.65
CA LYS A 101 -19.91 3.03 8.83
C LYS A 101 -20.97 4.00 8.30
N ASP A 102 -21.63 3.63 7.20
CA ASP A 102 -22.73 4.37 6.58
C ASP A 102 -23.84 4.72 7.57
N ALA A 103 -24.11 3.84 8.55
CA ALA A 103 -25.12 4.07 9.59
C ALA A 103 -24.83 5.29 10.49
N TYR A 104 -23.61 5.82 10.47
CA TYR A 104 -23.19 7.00 11.24
C TYR A 104 -23.02 8.24 10.38
N ALA A 105 -23.28 8.14 9.06
CA ALA A 105 -23.26 9.28 8.16
C ALA A 105 -24.41 10.25 8.48
N LEU A 106 -24.10 11.55 8.61
CA LEU A 106 -25.09 12.56 9.04
C LEU A 106 -26.11 12.89 7.96
N ALA A 107 -25.71 12.86 6.69
CA ALA A 107 -26.55 13.18 5.53
C ALA A 107 -26.96 11.93 4.72
N GLY A 108 -26.72 10.72 5.26
CA GLY A 108 -27.08 9.47 4.61
C GLY A 108 -26.19 9.11 3.41
N GLU A 109 -24.94 9.57 3.42
CA GLU A 109 -23.95 9.28 2.39
C GLU A 109 -23.59 7.78 2.37
N ASN A 110 -23.32 7.25 1.19
CA ASN A 110 -22.76 5.91 1.04
C ASN A 110 -21.23 5.97 1.20
N LEU A 111 -20.77 5.94 2.45
CA LEU A 111 -19.35 6.02 2.79
C LEU A 111 -18.60 4.79 2.31
N THR A 112 -19.22 3.62 2.37
CA THR A 112 -18.61 2.36 1.92
C THR A 112 -18.25 2.43 0.43
N ALA A 113 -19.13 2.95 -0.42
CA ALA A 113 -18.83 3.16 -1.84
C ALA A 113 -17.70 4.20 -2.04
N ALA A 114 -17.74 5.32 -1.32
CA ALA A 114 -16.70 6.34 -1.39
C ALA A 114 -15.32 5.81 -0.95
N TYR A 115 -15.27 4.96 0.08
CA TYR A 115 -14.04 4.28 0.49
C TYR A 115 -13.51 3.31 -0.57
N ALA A 116 -14.41 2.54 -1.19
CA ALA A 116 -14.04 1.63 -2.28
C ALA A 116 -13.47 2.41 -3.47
N ASP A 117 -14.08 3.52 -3.87
CA ASP A 117 -13.61 4.37 -4.96
C ASP A 117 -12.20 4.92 -4.68
N ILE A 118 -11.92 5.35 -3.44
CA ILE A 118 -10.58 5.84 -3.07
C ILE A 118 -9.55 4.71 -3.14
N VAL A 119 -9.80 3.55 -2.55
CA VAL A 119 -8.85 2.42 -2.56
C VAL A 119 -8.59 1.93 -3.98
N LEU A 120 -9.65 1.79 -4.78
CA LEU A 120 -9.52 1.37 -6.18
C LEU A 120 -8.81 2.43 -7.02
N GLY A 121 -9.15 3.71 -6.84
CA GLY A 121 -8.48 4.83 -7.50
C GLY A 121 -6.99 4.89 -7.17
N THR A 122 -6.63 4.74 -5.89
CA THR A 122 -5.22 4.74 -5.44
C THR A 122 -4.38 3.69 -6.15
N ILE A 123 -4.95 2.50 -6.41
CA ILE A 123 -4.21 1.39 -7.02
C ILE A 123 -4.36 1.35 -8.54
N PHE A 124 -5.54 1.60 -9.10
CA PHE A 124 -5.81 1.39 -10.54
C PHE A 124 -5.89 2.66 -11.36
N ASP A 125 -5.97 3.82 -10.71
CA ASP A 125 -6.00 5.14 -11.37
C ASP A 125 -5.07 6.14 -10.65
N PRO A 126 -3.75 5.81 -10.53
CA PRO A 126 -2.80 6.70 -9.88
C PRO A 126 -2.64 8.01 -10.63
N TYR A 127 -2.27 9.08 -9.93
CA TYR A 127 -1.95 10.34 -10.58
C TYR A 127 -0.65 10.24 -11.37
N LEU A 128 -0.72 10.47 -12.68
CA LEU A 128 0.40 10.42 -13.61
C LEU A 128 0.57 11.76 -14.34
N VAL A 129 1.81 12.13 -14.59
CA VAL A 129 2.22 13.29 -15.39
C VAL A 129 2.98 12.77 -16.61
N ASP A 130 2.52 13.10 -17.81
CA ASP A 130 3.11 12.63 -19.08
C ASP A 130 3.30 11.11 -19.15
N GLY A 131 2.37 10.35 -18.55
CA GLY A 131 2.38 8.89 -18.56
C GLY A 131 3.32 8.22 -17.55
N ALA A 132 3.97 8.97 -16.67
CA ALA A 132 4.78 8.48 -15.56
C ALA A 132 4.34 9.11 -14.24
N PHE A 133 4.91 8.67 -13.09
CA PHE A 133 4.62 9.29 -11.81
C PHE A 133 5.16 10.73 -11.75
N ASP A 134 4.53 11.57 -10.92
CA ASP A 134 4.96 12.95 -10.73
C ASP A 134 6.42 13.01 -10.21
N PRO A 135 7.34 13.69 -10.93
CA PRO A 135 8.75 13.76 -10.56
C PRO A 135 8.98 14.32 -9.15
N GLU A 136 8.18 15.30 -8.73
CA GLU A 136 8.33 15.90 -7.40
C GLU A 136 7.87 14.94 -6.30
N ALA A 137 6.78 14.20 -6.51
CA ALA A 137 6.33 13.16 -5.60
C ALA A 137 7.40 12.06 -5.47
N VAL A 138 7.98 11.61 -6.59
CA VAL A 138 9.04 10.59 -6.61
C VAL A 138 10.26 11.09 -5.85
N ARG A 139 10.71 12.34 -6.07
CA ARG A 139 11.85 12.94 -5.36
C ARG A 139 11.63 12.95 -3.85
N ILE A 140 10.48 13.45 -3.40
CA ILE A 140 10.15 13.57 -1.97
C ILE A 140 10.10 12.18 -1.31
N GLU A 141 9.47 11.20 -1.95
CA GLU A 141 9.34 9.88 -1.33
C GLU A 141 10.62 9.06 -1.40
N THR A 142 11.46 9.28 -2.41
CA THR A 142 12.82 8.71 -2.43
C THR A 142 13.67 9.24 -1.27
N GLU A 143 13.62 10.55 -1.00
CA GLU A 143 14.29 11.15 0.16
C GLU A 143 13.70 10.64 1.50
N THR A 144 12.38 10.46 1.55
CA THR A 144 11.70 9.90 2.72
C THR A 144 12.15 8.46 2.96
N GLN A 145 12.25 7.65 1.91
CA GLN A 145 12.74 6.28 2.01
C GLN A 145 14.21 6.23 2.44
N ALA A 146 15.05 7.11 1.94
CA ALA A 146 16.44 7.22 2.37
C ALA A 146 16.52 7.46 3.89
N ARG A 147 15.77 8.44 4.39
CA ARG A 147 15.70 8.73 5.84
C ARG A 147 15.17 7.57 6.67
N ARG A 148 14.18 6.82 6.16
CA ARG A 148 13.66 5.61 6.83
C ARG A 148 14.75 4.54 6.95
N LEU A 149 15.49 4.28 5.86
CA LEU A 149 16.57 3.29 5.85
C LEU A 149 17.73 3.70 6.79
N GLU A 150 18.07 4.99 6.84
CA GLU A 150 19.06 5.51 7.79
C GLU A 150 18.59 5.38 9.25
N ALA A 151 17.31 5.67 9.53
CA ALA A 151 16.75 5.58 10.86
C ALA A 151 16.73 4.13 11.40
N GLU A 152 16.62 3.13 10.53
CA GLU A 152 16.73 1.71 10.93
C GLU A 152 18.08 1.38 11.57
N PHE A 153 19.17 2.00 11.12
CA PHE A 153 20.50 1.83 11.72
C PHE A 153 20.55 2.28 13.19
N ASN A 154 19.75 3.26 13.55
CA ASN A 154 19.68 3.78 14.93
C ASN A 154 18.90 2.85 15.87
N SER A 155 18.05 1.96 15.31
CA SER A 155 17.34 0.94 16.07
C SER A 155 18.11 -0.38 16.08
N LYS A 156 18.90 -0.63 17.14
CA LYS A 156 19.71 -1.86 17.26
C LYS A 156 18.88 -3.14 17.11
N ARG A 157 17.63 -3.13 17.58
CA ARG A 157 16.73 -4.27 17.46
C ARG A 157 16.35 -4.53 16.00
N LEU A 158 15.88 -3.50 15.27
CA LEU A 158 15.50 -3.64 13.87
C LEU A 158 16.70 -4.04 13.03
N TYR A 159 17.85 -3.42 13.26
CA TYR A 159 19.08 -3.76 12.58
C TYR A 159 19.48 -5.24 12.80
N CYS A 160 19.42 -5.73 14.04
CA CYS A 160 19.74 -7.15 14.34
C CYS A 160 18.76 -8.11 13.62
N VAL A 161 17.46 -7.82 13.64
CA VAL A 161 16.45 -8.64 12.95
C VAL A 161 16.71 -8.66 11.44
N ARG A 162 17.01 -7.49 10.84
CA ARG A 162 17.35 -7.40 9.42
C ARG A 162 18.60 -8.21 9.07
N GLN A 163 19.67 -8.07 9.85
CA GLN A 163 20.91 -8.84 9.64
C GLN A 163 20.67 -10.36 9.80
N ALA A 164 19.86 -10.76 10.78
CA ALA A 164 19.50 -12.17 10.96
C ALA A 164 18.72 -12.70 9.75
N ARG A 165 17.74 -11.96 9.25
CA ARG A 165 16.99 -12.34 8.02
C ARG A 165 17.92 -12.47 6.82
N ARG A 166 18.79 -11.49 6.60
CA ARG A 166 19.75 -11.51 5.51
C ARG A 166 20.66 -12.72 5.55
N LYS A 167 21.18 -13.07 6.75
CA LYS A 167 22.03 -14.24 6.93
C LYS A 167 21.28 -15.56 6.79
N PHE A 168 20.02 -15.61 7.24
CA PHE A 168 19.22 -16.83 7.22
C PHE A 168 18.71 -17.14 5.80
N TYR A 169 18.18 -16.15 5.10
CA TYR A 169 17.58 -16.34 3.78
C TYR A 169 18.55 -16.14 2.61
N GLY A 170 19.70 -15.48 2.83
CA GLY A 170 20.69 -15.22 1.78
C GLY A 170 20.10 -14.56 0.56
N ASP A 171 20.49 -15.06 -0.62
CA ASP A 171 20.06 -14.55 -1.94
C ASP A 171 18.69 -15.11 -2.41
N THR A 172 17.94 -15.74 -1.52
CA THR A 172 16.58 -16.19 -1.86
C THR A 172 15.60 -15.02 -1.94
N PRO A 173 14.45 -15.17 -2.64
CA PRO A 173 13.42 -14.12 -2.71
C PRO A 173 12.92 -13.64 -1.33
N ALA A 174 12.93 -14.53 -0.31
CA ALA A 174 12.58 -14.17 1.07
C ALA A 174 13.64 -13.30 1.75
N GLY A 175 14.89 -13.32 1.28
CA GLY A 175 16.00 -12.48 1.74
C GLY A 175 16.06 -11.09 1.13
N ILE A 176 15.29 -10.82 0.08
CA ILE A 176 15.23 -9.49 -0.55
C ILE A 176 14.72 -8.46 0.47
N GLU A 177 15.40 -7.35 0.58
CA GLU A 177 15.04 -6.28 1.51
C GLU A 177 13.71 -5.63 1.14
N LEU A 178 12.81 -5.51 2.12
CA LEU A 178 11.49 -4.93 1.90
C LEU A 178 11.56 -3.43 1.61
N GLY A 179 12.42 -2.72 2.32
CA GLY A 179 12.63 -1.28 2.15
C GLY A 179 13.52 -0.90 0.97
N GLY A 180 13.98 -1.89 0.18
CA GLY A 180 14.95 -1.66 -0.89
C GLY A 180 16.37 -1.45 -0.37
N TYR A 181 17.22 -0.86 -1.20
CA TYR A 181 18.66 -0.73 -0.95
C TYR A 181 19.10 0.73 -1.06
N PRO A 182 19.80 1.30 -0.04
CA PRO A 182 20.16 2.72 -0.02
C PRO A 182 20.94 3.17 -1.25
N GLY A 183 21.89 2.34 -1.74
CA GLY A 183 22.71 2.67 -2.92
C GLY A 183 21.94 2.68 -4.25
N GLU A 184 20.71 2.18 -4.29
CA GLU A 184 19.87 2.12 -5.50
C GLU A 184 18.86 3.26 -5.57
N LEU A 185 18.62 3.98 -4.47
CA LEU A 185 17.65 5.08 -4.44
C LEU A 185 17.97 6.17 -5.47
N VAL A 186 19.23 6.37 -5.80
CA VAL A 186 19.67 7.33 -6.83
C VAL A 186 19.17 6.98 -8.23
N ASN A 187 18.82 5.71 -8.47
CA ASN A 187 18.35 5.21 -9.76
C ASN A 187 16.82 5.23 -9.89
N VAL A 188 16.11 5.55 -8.80
CA VAL A 188 14.64 5.62 -8.81
C VAL A 188 14.20 6.84 -9.60
N THR A 189 13.37 6.60 -10.61
CA THR A 189 12.83 7.63 -11.51
C THR A 189 11.32 7.47 -11.68
N PRO A 190 10.59 8.50 -12.15
CA PRO A 190 9.19 8.39 -12.51
C PRO A 190 8.89 7.21 -13.46
N GLN A 191 9.79 6.98 -14.41
CA GLN A 191 9.67 5.91 -15.42
C GLN A 191 9.96 4.54 -14.82
N SER A 192 10.96 4.40 -13.92
CA SER A 192 11.25 3.12 -13.27
C SER A 192 10.09 2.70 -12.35
N LEU A 193 9.50 3.65 -11.62
CA LEU A 193 8.31 3.38 -10.81
C LEU A 193 7.11 3.00 -11.67
N LYS A 194 6.92 3.64 -12.83
CA LYS A 194 5.83 3.28 -13.74
C LYS A 194 6.02 1.87 -14.31
N ALA A 195 7.25 1.50 -14.67
CA ALA A 195 7.56 0.15 -15.14
C ALA A 195 7.30 -0.91 -14.05
N GLU A 196 7.67 -0.62 -12.81
CA GLU A 196 7.39 -1.54 -11.67
C GLU A 196 5.89 -1.63 -11.38
N TYR A 197 5.17 -0.50 -11.42
CA TYR A 197 3.71 -0.48 -11.28
C TYR A 197 3.03 -1.34 -12.34
N ASP A 198 3.40 -1.19 -13.61
CA ASP A 198 2.84 -1.98 -14.71
C ASP A 198 3.15 -3.47 -14.55
N ARG A 199 4.35 -3.81 -14.06
CA ARG A 199 4.73 -5.19 -13.76
C ARG A 199 3.89 -5.80 -12.64
N ILE A 200 3.55 -5.01 -11.63
CA ILE A 200 2.73 -5.49 -10.49
C ILE A 200 1.29 -5.77 -10.94
N LEU A 201 0.78 -5.02 -11.92
CA LEU A 201 -0.58 -5.18 -12.42
C LEU A 201 -0.72 -6.20 -13.58
N SER A 202 0.39 -6.67 -14.16
CA SER A 202 0.39 -7.68 -15.25
C SER A 202 0.29 -9.11 -14.71
#